data_e69cec28bf056c14ef911e8afb1e34c6
#
_entry.id   e69cec28bf056c14ef911e8afb1e34c6
#
_cell.length_a   1.000
_cell.length_b   1.000
_cell.length_c   1.000
_cell.angle_alpha   90.00
_cell.angle_beta   90.00
_cell.angle_gamma   90.00
#
_symmetry.space_group_name_H-M   'P 1'
#
loop_
_entity.id
_entity.type
_entity.pdbx_description
1 polymer ?
#
loop_
_entity_poly.entity_id
_entity_poly.type
_entity_poly.pdbx_seq_one_letter_code
_entity_poly.pdbx_strand_id
1 'polypeptide(L)'
;MGRYNSSITRVKPLGDAIRSNHDILKRMLSIVAPNVPSVFGDFEEKNVYYTGWQGEKALPATPEHLKAIIKKIVNDEAFRKYVQERDNSTKSNKDKRQLLFNLDQSMIEQASTSKFVQWNTFEGSSKPDLFIENDKFIILIEGKRTESDTTDKVSYLKHRSQMVRHIENALHHCNNAKQVIAFYVVEENCGYENHCVKEYIEKEIDAETIKKSHALKKAILDSFYGYTTWEKLSVALGINFPDMANE
;
A
#
# COMPACT_ATOMS: atom_id res chain seq x y z
N MET A 1 -14.28 8.12 15.93
CA MET A 1 -14.07 7.23 14.77
C MET A 1 -15.42 7.07 14.09
N GLY A 2 -15.51 7.30 12.80
CA GLY A 2 -16.78 7.29 12.08
C GLY A 2 -17.40 5.90 12.00
N ARG A 3 -18.72 5.86 11.97
CA ARG A 3 -19.56 4.64 11.83
C ARG A 3 -19.23 3.80 10.58
N TYR A 4 -18.47 4.36 9.66
CA TYR A 4 -18.14 3.82 8.33
C TYR A 4 -16.63 3.51 8.14
N ASN A 5 -15.90 3.18 9.20
CA ASN A 5 -14.50 2.79 9.10
C ASN A 5 -14.37 1.40 8.45
N SER A 6 -13.83 1.35 7.22
CA SER A 6 -13.61 0.12 6.45
C SER A 6 -12.76 -0.90 7.22
N SER A 7 -11.74 -0.46 7.92
CA SER A 7 -10.85 -1.36 8.67
C SER A 7 -11.59 -2.15 9.76
N ILE A 8 -12.61 -1.57 10.42
CA ILE A 8 -13.35 -2.24 11.49
C ILE A 8 -14.55 -3.01 10.94
N THR A 9 -15.32 -2.41 10.02
CA THR A 9 -16.61 -2.98 9.58
C THR A 9 -16.47 -3.93 8.41
N ARG A 10 -15.33 -3.95 7.73
CA ARG A 10 -15.07 -4.77 6.54
C ARG A 10 -13.82 -5.62 6.69
N VAL A 11 -12.66 -4.99 6.86
CA VAL A 11 -11.37 -5.69 6.86
C VAL A 11 -11.22 -6.61 8.06
N LYS A 12 -11.62 -6.16 9.26
CA LYS A 12 -11.54 -6.99 10.47
C LYS A 12 -12.38 -8.29 10.37
N PRO A 13 -13.67 -8.28 9.99
CA PRO A 13 -14.43 -9.51 9.80
C PRO A 13 -13.83 -10.45 8.76
N LEU A 14 -13.28 -9.92 7.64
CA LEU A 14 -12.58 -10.71 6.64
C LEU A 14 -11.32 -11.35 7.22
N GLY A 15 -10.49 -10.58 7.91
CA GLY A 15 -9.27 -11.05 8.55
C GLY A 15 -9.53 -12.13 9.60
N ASP A 16 -10.56 -11.95 10.44
CA ASP A 16 -10.99 -12.94 11.43
C ASP A 16 -11.46 -14.24 10.76
N ALA A 17 -12.23 -14.15 9.66
CA ALA A 17 -12.68 -15.30 8.90
C ALA A 17 -11.51 -16.07 8.25
N ILE A 18 -10.56 -15.38 7.64
CA ILE A 18 -9.36 -15.98 7.04
C ILE A 18 -8.52 -16.70 8.10
N ARG A 19 -8.35 -16.12 9.27
CA ARG A 19 -7.61 -16.75 10.38
C ARG A 19 -8.32 -18.01 10.90
N SER A 20 -9.62 -17.97 10.99
CA SER A 20 -10.43 -19.09 11.48
C SER A 20 -10.53 -20.24 10.49
N ASN A 21 -10.43 -19.92 9.18
CA ASN A 21 -10.53 -20.90 8.11
C ASN A 21 -9.71 -20.47 6.90
N HIS A 22 -8.59 -21.14 6.68
CA HIS A 22 -7.67 -20.85 5.56
C HIS A 22 -8.29 -21.05 4.17
N ASP A 23 -9.37 -21.84 4.05
CA ASP A 23 -10.07 -22.02 2.77
C ASP A 23 -10.81 -20.74 2.34
N ILE A 24 -11.11 -19.84 3.26
CA ILE A 24 -11.66 -18.52 2.93
C ILE A 24 -10.71 -17.75 2.02
N LEU A 25 -9.41 -17.76 2.34
CA LEU A 25 -8.41 -17.10 1.50
C LEU A 25 -8.33 -17.72 0.12
N LYS A 26 -8.33 -19.04 -0.01
CA LYS A 26 -8.30 -19.74 -1.31
C LYS A 26 -9.52 -19.39 -2.15
N ARG A 27 -10.71 -19.39 -1.55
CA ARG A 27 -11.97 -19.01 -2.21
C ARG A 27 -11.95 -17.55 -2.66
N MET A 28 -11.48 -16.64 -1.81
CA MET A 28 -11.33 -15.23 -2.15
C MET A 28 -10.38 -15.04 -3.35
N LEU A 29 -9.22 -15.70 -3.34
CA LEU A 29 -8.26 -15.60 -4.43
C LEU A 29 -8.80 -16.19 -5.73
N SER A 30 -9.62 -17.24 -5.69
CA SER A 30 -10.26 -17.75 -6.90
C SER A 30 -11.22 -16.75 -7.56
N ILE A 31 -11.71 -15.78 -6.81
CA ILE A 31 -12.57 -14.69 -7.33
C ILE A 31 -11.72 -13.57 -7.93
N VAL A 32 -10.67 -13.14 -7.22
CA VAL A 32 -9.92 -11.93 -7.55
C VAL A 32 -8.75 -12.22 -8.48
N ALA A 33 -8.09 -13.35 -8.27
CA ALA A 33 -6.86 -13.74 -8.96
C ALA A 33 -6.94 -15.20 -9.44
N PRO A 34 -7.90 -15.55 -10.32
CA PRO A 34 -8.18 -16.94 -10.71
C PRO A 34 -6.98 -17.63 -11.40
N ASN A 35 -6.04 -16.87 -11.94
CA ASN A 35 -4.83 -17.37 -12.57
C ASN A 35 -3.66 -17.61 -11.58
N VAL A 36 -3.84 -17.25 -10.31
CA VAL A 36 -2.85 -17.57 -9.28
C VAL A 36 -2.94 -19.07 -8.99
N PRO A 37 -1.84 -19.81 -9.02
CA PRO A 37 -1.87 -21.24 -8.77
C PRO A 37 -2.60 -21.56 -7.45
N SER A 38 -3.48 -22.55 -7.50
CA SER A 38 -4.25 -23.02 -6.34
C SER A 38 -3.39 -23.58 -5.20
N VAL A 39 -2.11 -23.71 -5.42
CA VAL A 39 -1.11 -24.15 -4.44
C VAL A 39 -0.67 -22.93 -3.60
N PHE A 40 -1.64 -22.33 -2.96
CA PHE A 40 -1.39 -21.47 -1.82
C PHE A 40 -0.94 -22.40 -0.69
N GLY A 41 0.33 -22.39 -0.37
CA GLY A 41 0.81 -23.12 0.80
C GLY A 41 0.10 -22.64 2.07
N ASP A 42 0.16 -23.44 3.12
CA ASP A 42 -0.36 -23.03 4.42
C ASP A 42 0.34 -21.75 4.88
N PHE A 43 -0.39 -20.91 5.59
CA PHE A 43 0.16 -19.75 6.28
C PHE A 43 -0.13 -19.87 7.78
N GLU A 44 0.73 -19.31 8.60
CA GLU A 44 0.53 -19.30 10.03
C GLU A 44 -0.24 -18.03 10.45
N GLU A 45 -1.07 -18.11 11.48
CA GLU A 45 -1.83 -16.97 12.01
C GLU A 45 -0.95 -15.75 12.34
N LYS A 46 0.29 -16.00 12.79
CA LYS A 46 1.27 -14.95 13.09
C LYS A 46 1.70 -14.14 11.86
N ASN A 47 1.39 -14.61 10.67
CA ASN A 47 1.73 -13.96 9.40
C ASN A 47 0.53 -13.21 8.78
N VAL A 48 -0.56 -13.05 9.54
CA VAL A 48 -1.75 -12.28 9.16
C VAL A 48 -1.81 -11.01 10.00
N TYR A 49 -1.86 -9.85 9.35
CA TYR A 49 -1.83 -8.53 9.98
C TYR A 49 -3.01 -7.69 9.51
N TYR A 50 -3.82 -7.18 10.43
CA TYR A 50 -4.91 -6.24 10.20
C TYR A 50 -5.32 -5.55 11.51
N THR A 51 -6.05 -4.45 11.42
CA THR A 51 -6.58 -3.73 12.58
C THR A 51 -7.46 -4.64 13.44
N GLY A 52 -7.14 -4.74 14.73
CA GLY A 52 -7.88 -5.58 15.69
C GLY A 52 -7.29 -6.98 15.93
N TRP A 53 -6.20 -7.32 15.25
CA TRP A 53 -5.40 -8.52 15.54
C TRP A 53 -3.96 -8.13 15.91
N GLN A 54 -3.00 -8.22 15.02
CA GLN A 54 -1.61 -7.81 15.26
C GLN A 54 -1.33 -6.33 14.90
N GLY A 55 -2.36 -5.61 14.47
CA GLY A 55 -2.24 -4.31 13.83
C GLY A 55 -1.87 -4.43 12.35
N GLU A 56 -1.81 -3.31 11.67
CA GLU A 56 -1.43 -3.24 10.27
C GLU A 56 0.08 -3.45 10.10
N LYS A 57 0.49 -4.26 9.14
CA LYS A 57 1.91 -4.49 8.84
C LYS A 57 2.53 -3.22 8.28
N ALA A 58 3.51 -2.68 8.98
CA ALA A 58 4.28 -1.55 8.49
C ALA A 58 5.34 -2.02 7.48
N LEU A 59 5.23 -1.58 6.24
CA LEU A 59 6.19 -1.81 5.16
C LEU A 59 6.97 -0.51 4.93
N PRO A 60 8.27 -0.45 5.24
CA PRO A 60 9.07 0.76 5.06
C PRO A 60 9.18 1.14 3.59
N ALA A 61 9.30 2.44 3.32
CA ALA A 61 9.58 2.92 1.97
C ALA A 61 10.92 2.38 1.47
N THR A 62 11.00 2.13 0.15
CA THR A 62 12.23 1.56 -0.42
C THR A 62 13.38 2.55 -0.37
N PRO A 63 14.62 2.11 -0.11
CA PRO A 63 15.80 2.97 -0.14
C PRO A 63 15.96 3.70 -1.47
N GLU A 64 15.66 3.04 -2.58
CA GLU A 64 15.74 3.59 -3.94
C GLU A 64 14.79 4.77 -4.12
N HIS A 65 13.54 4.63 -3.65
CA HIS A 65 12.55 5.70 -3.70
C HIS A 65 12.98 6.90 -2.86
N LEU A 66 13.42 6.65 -1.62
CA LEU A 66 13.90 7.71 -0.72
C LEU A 66 15.13 8.43 -1.28
N LYS A 67 16.07 7.68 -1.84
CA LYS A 67 17.25 8.24 -2.53
C LYS A 67 16.84 9.13 -3.70
N ALA A 68 15.87 8.69 -4.50
CA ALA A 68 15.37 9.47 -5.63
C ALA A 68 14.69 10.78 -5.18
N ILE A 69 13.94 10.76 -4.07
CA ILE A 69 13.37 11.97 -3.46
C ILE A 69 14.48 12.96 -3.09
N ILE A 70 15.50 12.51 -2.35
CA ILE A 70 16.59 13.37 -1.90
C ILE A 70 17.36 13.93 -3.09
N LYS A 71 17.71 13.08 -4.06
CA LYS A 71 18.36 13.51 -5.29
C LYS A 71 17.57 14.60 -6.02
N LYS A 72 16.24 14.47 -6.06
CA LYS A 72 15.39 15.48 -6.67
C LYS A 72 15.37 16.77 -5.84
N ILE A 73 15.30 16.69 -4.51
CA ILE A 73 15.37 17.88 -3.64
C ILE A 73 16.70 18.63 -3.83
N VAL A 74 17.81 17.92 -3.94
CA VAL A 74 19.14 18.52 -4.09
C VAL A 74 19.31 19.20 -5.46
N ASN A 75 18.82 18.58 -6.53
CA ASN A 75 19.09 19.02 -7.90
C ASN A 75 17.96 19.85 -8.54
N ASP A 76 16.80 20.00 -7.89
CA ASP A 76 15.64 20.71 -8.41
C ASP A 76 15.15 21.73 -7.36
N GLU A 77 15.54 23.00 -7.56
CA GLU A 77 15.20 24.09 -6.64
C GLU A 77 13.69 24.32 -6.55
N ALA A 78 12.98 24.21 -7.67
CA ALA A 78 11.53 24.38 -7.70
C ALA A 78 10.83 23.26 -6.90
N PHE A 79 11.30 22.03 -7.02
CA PHE A 79 10.79 20.91 -6.24
C PHE A 79 11.14 21.06 -4.76
N ARG A 80 12.34 21.51 -4.42
CA ARG A 80 12.75 21.81 -3.04
C ARG A 80 11.83 22.82 -2.40
N LYS A 81 11.58 23.94 -3.06
CA LYS A 81 10.66 24.98 -2.60
C LYS A 81 9.25 24.46 -2.42
N TYR A 82 8.74 23.70 -3.39
CA TYR A 82 7.44 23.07 -3.31
C TYR A 82 7.30 22.15 -2.09
N VAL A 83 8.29 21.30 -1.81
CA VAL A 83 8.29 20.42 -0.63
C VAL A 83 8.30 21.23 0.67
N GLN A 84 9.12 22.28 0.74
CA GLN A 84 9.19 23.17 1.90
C GLN A 84 7.86 23.87 2.20
N GLU A 85 7.18 24.36 1.16
CA GLU A 85 5.90 25.06 1.30
C GLU A 85 4.75 24.13 1.69
N ARG A 86 4.77 22.89 1.24
CA ARG A 86 3.74 21.88 1.53
C ARG A 86 3.98 21.06 2.80
N ASP A 87 5.01 21.36 3.56
CA ASP A 87 5.32 20.59 4.77
C ASP A 87 4.33 20.89 5.90
N ASN A 88 3.27 20.10 5.97
CA ASN A 88 2.26 20.12 7.04
C ASN A 88 2.59 19.14 8.19
N SER A 89 3.82 18.65 8.25
CA SER A 89 4.23 17.68 9.25
C SER A 89 4.33 18.26 10.65
N THR A 90 4.45 17.36 11.63
CA THR A 90 4.76 17.76 13.00
C THR A 90 6.06 18.57 13.04
N LYS A 91 6.17 19.51 14.00
CA LYS A 91 7.36 20.37 14.17
C LYS A 91 8.67 19.56 14.13
N SER A 92 8.72 18.42 14.81
CA SER A 92 9.89 17.54 14.84
C SER A 92 10.29 16.99 13.45
N ASN A 93 9.33 16.62 12.64
CA ASN A 93 9.61 16.13 11.29
C ASN A 93 9.99 17.26 10.33
N LYS A 94 9.44 18.45 10.53
CA LYS A 94 9.78 19.65 9.79
C LYS A 94 11.25 20.04 10.04
N ASP A 95 11.66 20.09 11.29
CA ASP A 95 13.02 20.43 11.69
C ASP A 95 14.03 19.41 11.12
N LYS A 96 13.73 18.11 11.19
CA LYS A 96 14.56 17.06 10.58
C LYS A 96 14.69 17.20 9.07
N ARG A 97 13.60 17.54 8.37
CA ARG A 97 13.66 17.79 6.93
C ARG A 97 14.45 19.05 6.59
N GLN A 98 14.32 20.12 7.38
CA GLN A 98 15.09 21.33 7.14
C GLN A 98 16.61 21.08 7.21
N LEU A 99 17.06 20.21 8.11
CA LEU A 99 18.46 19.76 8.10
C LEU A 99 18.85 19.08 6.80
N LEU A 100 17.90 18.32 6.21
CA LEU A 100 18.11 17.61 4.95
C LEU A 100 18.04 18.53 3.71
N PHE A 101 17.43 19.70 3.77
CA PHE A 101 17.43 20.67 2.67
C PHE A 101 18.79 21.40 2.50
N ASN A 102 19.65 21.33 3.50
CA ASN A 102 21.01 21.87 3.44
C ASN A 102 22.03 20.85 2.94
N LEU A 103 21.57 19.71 2.39
CA LEU A 103 22.44 18.63 1.95
C LEU A 103 23.12 18.92 0.62
N ASP A 104 24.37 18.55 0.55
CA ASP A 104 25.14 18.48 -0.67
C ASP A 104 25.10 17.06 -1.32
N GLN A 105 25.74 16.93 -2.46
CA GLN A 105 25.78 15.69 -3.24
C GLN A 105 26.37 14.50 -2.45
N SER A 106 27.29 14.74 -1.50
CA SER A 106 27.96 13.68 -0.72
C SER A 106 26.99 12.92 0.18
N MET A 107 25.93 13.58 0.63
CA MET A 107 24.94 12.96 1.51
C MET A 107 23.95 12.07 0.77
N ILE A 108 23.78 12.21 -0.55
CA ILE A 108 22.98 11.29 -1.36
C ILE A 108 23.62 9.89 -1.32
N GLU A 109 24.94 9.82 -1.38
CA GLU A 109 25.67 8.56 -1.32
C GLU A 109 25.66 7.96 0.08
N GLN A 110 25.85 8.76 1.11
CA GLN A 110 25.74 8.32 2.50
C GLN A 110 24.32 7.81 2.83
N ALA A 111 23.30 8.46 2.31
CA ALA A 111 21.91 8.08 2.49
C ALA A 111 21.60 6.69 1.88
N SER A 112 22.34 6.25 0.87
CA SER A 112 22.13 4.94 0.23
C SER A 112 22.63 3.75 1.04
N THR A 113 23.53 3.97 1.99
CA THR A 113 24.23 2.89 2.69
C THR A 113 23.79 2.71 4.13
N SER A 114 23.02 3.65 4.71
CA SER A 114 22.87 3.64 6.14
C SER A 114 21.44 3.44 6.59
N LYS A 115 21.33 2.82 7.66
CA LYS A 115 20.57 2.98 8.89
C LYS A 115 20.08 4.43 9.15
N PHE A 116 19.76 5.18 8.10
CA PHE A 116 19.35 6.58 8.19
C PHE A 116 17.94 6.61 8.79
N VAL A 117 17.87 6.66 10.11
CA VAL A 117 16.63 6.70 10.91
C VAL A 117 15.69 7.84 10.48
N GLN A 118 16.23 8.81 9.72
CA GLN A 118 15.50 10.00 9.27
C GLN A 118 14.69 9.79 7.97
N TRP A 119 14.80 8.65 7.31
CA TRP A 119 14.07 8.34 6.08
C TRP A 119 12.55 8.47 6.23
N ASN A 120 12.01 8.08 7.39
CA ASN A 120 10.60 8.20 7.69
C ASN A 120 10.06 9.64 7.65
N THR A 121 10.95 10.63 7.57
CA THR A 121 10.54 12.04 7.45
C THR A 121 10.11 12.39 6.02
N PHE A 122 10.55 11.64 5.02
CA PHE A 122 10.19 11.87 3.61
C PHE A 122 9.03 11.00 3.16
N GLU A 123 9.06 9.73 3.47
CA GLU A 123 7.94 8.83 3.24
C GLU A 123 7.92 7.80 4.38
N GLY A 124 6.84 7.78 5.14
CA GLY A 124 6.63 6.79 6.18
C GLY A 124 6.34 5.41 5.61
N SER A 125 6.29 4.40 6.49
CA SER A 125 5.86 3.06 6.11
C SER A 125 4.45 3.09 5.52
N SER A 126 4.23 2.31 4.49
CA SER A 126 2.87 2.01 4.04
C SER A 126 2.28 0.89 4.90
N LYS A 127 0.98 0.89 5.10
CA LYS A 127 0.28 -0.06 5.95
C LYS A 127 -0.97 -0.52 5.22
N PRO A 128 -0.92 -1.67 4.50
CA PRO A 128 -2.12 -2.24 3.92
C PRO A 128 -3.11 -2.62 5.02
N ASP A 129 -4.40 -2.49 4.74
CA ASP A 129 -5.46 -2.80 5.68
C ASP A 129 -5.42 -4.28 6.12
N LEU A 130 -5.09 -5.18 5.18
CA LEU A 130 -4.82 -6.58 5.48
C LEU A 130 -3.59 -7.06 4.71
N PHE A 131 -2.68 -7.68 5.44
CA PHE A 131 -1.44 -8.25 4.94
C PHE A 131 -1.34 -9.71 5.36
N ILE A 132 -1.04 -10.59 4.39
CA ILE A 132 -0.80 -12.01 4.63
C ILE A 132 0.50 -12.42 3.94
N GLU A 133 1.33 -13.19 4.63
CA GLU A 133 2.61 -13.64 4.09
C GLU A 133 2.81 -15.13 4.33
N ASN A 134 3.36 -15.83 3.35
CA ASN A 134 3.94 -17.15 3.51
C ASN A 134 5.29 -17.25 2.76
N ASP A 135 5.84 -18.45 2.60
CA ASP A 135 7.14 -18.64 1.95
C ASP A 135 7.16 -18.23 0.47
N LYS A 136 6.02 -18.24 -0.20
CA LYS A 136 5.88 -18.04 -1.66
C LYS A 136 5.19 -16.73 -2.02
N PHE A 137 4.31 -16.21 -1.16
CA PHE A 137 3.39 -15.12 -1.51
C PHE A 137 3.33 -14.05 -0.42
N ILE A 138 3.05 -12.84 -0.87
CA ILE A 138 2.54 -11.73 -0.06
C ILE A 138 1.22 -11.30 -0.65
N ILE A 139 0.18 -11.21 0.18
CA ILE A 139 -1.12 -10.69 -0.22
C ILE A 139 -1.35 -9.37 0.48
N LEU A 140 -1.76 -8.38 -0.30
CA LEU A 140 -2.08 -7.03 0.13
C LEU A 140 -3.54 -6.73 -0.23
N ILE A 141 -4.33 -6.38 0.76
CA ILE A 141 -5.71 -5.98 0.55
C ILE A 141 -5.89 -4.57 1.10
N GLU A 142 -6.48 -3.72 0.29
CA GLU A 142 -6.90 -2.38 0.68
C GLU A 142 -8.41 -2.28 0.58
N GLY A 143 -9.06 -2.04 1.71
CA GLY A 143 -10.50 -1.89 1.80
C GLY A 143 -10.94 -0.44 1.62
N LYS A 144 -11.87 -0.18 0.70
CA LYS A 144 -12.44 1.15 0.49
C LYS A 144 -13.96 1.12 0.62
N ARG A 145 -14.50 2.17 1.21
CA ARG A 145 -15.94 2.44 1.24
C ARG A 145 -16.25 3.74 0.50
N THR A 146 -15.81 4.85 1.06
CA THR A 146 -16.04 6.20 0.53
C THR A 146 -14.75 7.03 0.47
N GLU A 147 -13.63 6.43 0.89
CA GLU A 147 -12.33 7.10 0.98
C GLU A 147 -11.65 7.16 -0.39
N SER A 148 -10.96 8.25 -0.66
CA SER A 148 -10.09 8.34 -1.83
C SER A 148 -8.74 7.63 -1.58
N ASP A 149 -8.12 7.13 -2.65
CA ASP A 149 -6.80 6.47 -2.59
C ASP A 149 -5.63 7.46 -2.48
N THR A 150 -5.87 8.72 -2.69
CA THR A 150 -4.81 9.72 -2.69
C THR A 150 -4.30 9.98 -1.28
N THR A 151 -3.00 9.83 -1.10
CA THR A 151 -2.30 10.13 0.16
C THR A 151 -1.84 11.59 0.26
N ASP A 152 -2.53 12.50 -0.38
CA ASP A 152 -2.18 13.94 -0.41
C ASP A 152 -1.97 14.55 0.99
N LYS A 153 -2.59 13.95 2.01
CA LYS A 153 -2.44 14.39 3.40
C LYS A 153 -1.21 13.80 4.10
N VAL A 154 -0.65 12.72 3.58
CA VAL A 154 0.43 11.96 4.23
C VAL A 154 1.75 12.12 3.49
N SER A 155 1.70 12.36 2.18
CA SER A 155 2.86 12.56 1.31
C SER A 155 2.82 13.96 0.68
N TYR A 156 3.95 14.64 0.64
CA TYR A 156 4.13 15.87 -0.12
C TYR A 156 4.43 15.56 -1.60
N LEU A 157 4.44 14.30 -1.99
CA LEU A 157 4.49 13.88 -3.38
C LEU A 157 3.07 13.79 -3.93
N LYS A 158 2.77 14.56 -4.98
CA LYS A 158 1.52 14.45 -5.71
C LYS A 158 1.40 13.07 -6.36
N HIS A 159 0.20 12.58 -6.47
CA HIS A 159 -0.13 11.34 -7.17
C HIS A 159 0.63 10.10 -6.65
N ARG A 160 0.95 10.07 -5.37
CA ARG A 160 1.56 8.91 -4.74
C ARG A 160 0.47 7.95 -4.28
N SER A 161 0.00 7.07 -5.18
CA SER A 161 -1.04 6.09 -4.91
C SER A 161 -0.68 5.18 -3.73
N GLN A 162 -1.65 4.95 -2.85
CA GLN A 162 -1.51 4.09 -1.68
C GLN A 162 -1.20 2.65 -2.09
N MET A 163 -1.95 2.11 -3.07
CA MET A 163 -1.74 0.76 -3.58
C MET A 163 -0.37 0.57 -4.22
N VAL A 164 0.07 1.54 -5.02
CA VAL A 164 1.42 1.52 -5.63
C VAL A 164 2.50 1.47 -4.55
N ARG A 165 2.36 2.24 -3.47
CA ARG A 165 3.27 2.21 -2.32
C ARG A 165 3.27 0.85 -1.63
N HIS A 166 2.10 0.26 -1.41
CA HIS A 166 1.99 -1.05 -0.78
C HIS A 166 2.74 -2.11 -1.58
N ILE A 167 2.50 -2.17 -2.90
CA ILE A 167 3.14 -3.14 -3.78
C ILE A 167 4.65 -2.92 -3.84
N GLU A 168 5.10 -1.68 -4.09
CA GLU A 168 6.53 -1.34 -4.16
C GLU A 168 7.27 -1.75 -2.88
N ASN A 169 6.70 -1.41 -1.72
CA ASN A 169 7.30 -1.73 -0.44
C ASN A 169 7.26 -3.23 -0.13
N ALA A 170 6.23 -3.95 -0.57
CA ALA A 170 6.16 -5.40 -0.42
C ALA A 170 7.17 -6.14 -1.32
N LEU A 171 7.33 -5.71 -2.57
CA LEU A 171 8.36 -6.24 -3.47
C LEU A 171 9.76 -6.07 -2.87
N HIS A 172 10.04 -4.91 -2.29
CA HIS A 172 11.29 -4.67 -1.58
C HIS A 172 11.41 -5.53 -0.31
N HIS A 173 10.35 -5.64 0.49
CA HIS A 173 10.32 -6.43 1.73
C HIS A 173 10.73 -7.89 1.49
N CYS A 174 10.28 -8.49 0.41
CA CYS A 174 10.63 -9.86 0.05
C CYS A 174 11.82 -9.98 -0.91
N ASN A 175 12.55 -8.90 -1.23
CA ASN A 175 13.63 -8.86 -2.21
C ASN A 175 13.23 -9.49 -3.57
N ASN A 176 11.99 -9.31 -3.99
CA ASN A 176 11.38 -9.96 -5.17
C ASN A 176 11.43 -11.49 -5.15
N ALA A 177 11.61 -12.12 -4.00
CA ALA A 177 11.67 -13.58 -3.86
C ALA A 177 10.29 -14.24 -3.76
N LYS A 178 9.24 -13.44 -3.53
CA LYS A 178 7.86 -13.92 -3.40
C LYS A 178 6.96 -13.25 -4.44
N GLN A 179 5.90 -13.95 -4.83
CA GLN A 179 4.84 -13.34 -5.64
C GLN A 179 4.02 -12.39 -4.75
N VAL A 180 3.89 -11.13 -5.17
CA VAL A 180 3.02 -10.15 -4.53
C VAL A 180 1.67 -10.16 -5.25
N ILE A 181 0.59 -10.24 -4.48
CA ILE A 181 -0.79 -10.23 -4.96
C ILE A 181 -1.50 -9.09 -4.23
N ALA A 182 -1.87 -8.06 -4.95
CA ALA A 182 -2.49 -6.88 -4.39
C ALA A 182 -3.80 -6.55 -5.10
N PHE A 183 -4.83 -6.21 -4.34
CA PHE A 183 -6.13 -5.84 -4.88
C PHE A 183 -6.92 -4.98 -3.90
N TYR A 184 -7.92 -4.30 -4.44
CA TYR A 184 -8.89 -3.56 -3.65
C TYR A 184 -10.11 -4.42 -3.34
N VAL A 185 -10.73 -4.13 -2.20
CA VAL A 185 -12.10 -4.54 -1.91
C VAL A 185 -12.92 -3.29 -1.63
N VAL A 186 -13.90 -3.02 -2.48
CA VAL A 186 -14.69 -1.78 -2.46
C VAL A 186 -16.16 -2.08 -2.20
N GLU A 187 -16.95 -1.10 -1.79
CA GLU A 187 -18.41 -1.24 -1.79
C GLU A 187 -18.93 -1.13 -3.23
N GLU A 188 -19.93 -1.93 -3.55
CA GLU A 188 -20.56 -1.91 -4.86
C GLU A 188 -21.22 -0.55 -5.13
N ASN A 189 -21.07 -0.03 -6.33
CA ASN A 189 -21.58 1.27 -6.75
C ASN A 189 -21.05 2.47 -5.92
N CYS A 190 -19.91 2.33 -5.25
CA CYS A 190 -19.31 3.44 -4.51
C CYS A 190 -18.66 4.52 -5.40
N GLY A 191 -18.56 4.28 -6.71
CA GLY A 191 -17.89 5.16 -7.68
C GLY A 191 -16.36 5.07 -7.66
N TYR A 192 -15.80 4.22 -6.80
CA TYR A 192 -14.36 4.06 -6.66
C TYR A 192 -13.79 2.97 -7.59
N GLU A 193 -14.63 2.14 -8.15
CA GLU A 193 -14.28 0.97 -8.97
C GLU A 193 -13.38 1.36 -10.16
N ASN A 194 -13.64 2.52 -10.76
CA ASN A 194 -12.85 3.04 -11.87
C ASN A 194 -11.40 3.38 -11.49
N HIS A 195 -11.11 3.57 -10.20
CA HIS A 195 -9.77 3.80 -9.67
C HIS A 195 -9.04 2.51 -9.33
N CYS A 196 -9.78 1.39 -9.30
CA CYS A 196 -9.27 0.08 -8.91
C CYS A 196 -8.94 -0.81 -10.13
N VAL A 197 -8.79 -0.22 -11.32
CA VAL A 197 -8.41 -0.94 -12.54
C VAL A 197 -6.95 -0.71 -12.89
N LYS A 198 -6.37 -1.65 -13.63
CA LYS A 198 -4.93 -1.65 -13.97
C LYS A 198 -4.52 -0.39 -14.74
N GLU A 199 -5.36 0.06 -15.64
CA GLU A 199 -5.14 1.26 -16.45
C GLU A 199 -5.10 2.54 -15.60
N TYR A 200 -5.86 2.59 -14.52
CA TYR A 200 -5.80 3.71 -13.58
C TYR A 200 -4.52 3.70 -12.76
N ILE A 201 -4.14 2.55 -12.21
CA ILE A 201 -2.87 2.37 -11.48
C ILE A 201 -1.68 2.71 -12.38
N GLU A 202 -1.71 2.33 -13.65
CA GLU A 202 -0.66 2.70 -14.60
C GLU A 202 -0.54 4.20 -14.79
N LYS A 203 -1.67 4.91 -14.94
CA LYS A 203 -1.69 6.38 -15.03
C LYS A 203 -1.16 7.04 -13.76
N GLU A 204 -1.51 6.52 -12.58
CA GLU A 204 -0.98 7.01 -11.30
C GLU A 204 0.55 6.84 -11.22
N ILE A 205 1.09 5.69 -11.63
CA ILE A 205 2.54 5.48 -11.68
C ILE A 205 3.20 6.48 -12.63
N ASP A 206 2.61 6.71 -13.80
CA ASP A 206 3.15 7.65 -14.79
C ASP A 206 3.06 9.11 -14.35
N ALA A 207 2.06 9.44 -13.53
CA ALA A 207 1.89 10.77 -12.95
C ALA A 207 2.81 11.06 -11.76
N GLU A 208 3.41 10.03 -11.14
CA GLU A 208 4.28 10.24 -9.97
C GLU A 208 5.45 11.18 -10.27
N THR A 209 5.75 12.03 -9.31
CA THR A 209 6.89 12.97 -9.38
C THR A 209 8.23 12.25 -9.45
N ILE A 210 8.36 11.14 -8.74
CA ILE A 210 9.55 10.27 -8.76
C ILE A 210 9.28 9.12 -9.73
N LYS A 211 9.91 9.19 -10.88
CA LYS A 211 9.70 8.19 -11.94
C LYS A 211 10.29 6.84 -11.56
N LYS A 212 9.54 5.79 -11.84
CA LYS A 212 9.97 4.40 -11.65
C LYS A 212 10.70 3.87 -12.88
N SER A 213 11.60 2.91 -12.66
CA SER A 213 12.17 2.14 -13.78
C SER A 213 11.08 1.33 -14.48
N HIS A 214 11.29 1.01 -15.75
CA HIS A 214 10.36 0.17 -16.50
C HIS A 214 10.14 -1.20 -15.83
N ALA A 215 11.21 -1.81 -15.32
CA ALA A 215 11.14 -3.08 -14.60
C ALA A 215 10.28 -2.99 -13.34
N LEU A 216 10.44 -1.93 -12.53
CA LEU A 216 9.63 -1.73 -11.32
C LEU A 216 8.18 -1.43 -11.66
N LYS A 217 7.92 -0.58 -12.66
CA LYS A 217 6.55 -0.32 -13.16
C LYS A 217 5.88 -1.62 -13.57
N LYS A 218 6.56 -2.45 -14.37
CA LYS A 218 6.06 -3.76 -14.78
C LYS A 218 5.77 -4.66 -13.58
N ALA A 219 6.70 -4.78 -12.64
CA ALA A 219 6.53 -5.61 -11.44
C ALA A 219 5.31 -5.17 -10.59
N ILE A 220 5.08 -3.86 -10.45
CA ILE A 220 3.91 -3.32 -9.76
C ILE A 220 2.62 -3.72 -10.49
N LEU A 221 2.56 -3.52 -11.80
CA LEU A 221 1.38 -3.85 -12.61
C LEU A 221 1.10 -5.35 -12.67
N ASP A 222 2.13 -6.19 -12.65
CA ASP A 222 1.99 -7.65 -12.61
C ASP A 222 1.51 -8.14 -11.23
N SER A 223 1.79 -7.38 -10.17
CA SER A 223 1.35 -7.67 -8.80
C SER A 223 -0.07 -7.18 -8.50
N PHE A 224 -0.64 -6.33 -9.34
CA PHE A 224 -1.97 -5.75 -9.13
C PHE A 224 -3.06 -6.54 -9.87
N TYR A 225 -4.04 -7.05 -9.13
CA TYR A 225 -5.11 -7.93 -9.61
C TYR A 225 -6.49 -7.24 -9.72
N GLY A 226 -6.53 -5.91 -9.63
CA GLY A 226 -7.77 -5.17 -9.76
C GLY A 226 -8.56 -5.10 -8.45
N TYR A 227 -9.84 -5.39 -8.50
CA TYR A 227 -10.73 -5.29 -7.34
C TYR A 227 -11.84 -6.34 -7.33
N THR A 228 -12.44 -6.48 -6.16
CA THR A 228 -13.74 -7.13 -5.96
C THR A 228 -14.59 -6.26 -5.03
N THR A 229 -15.86 -6.65 -4.78
CA THR A 229 -16.71 -5.89 -3.87
C THR A 229 -16.97 -6.66 -2.56
N TRP A 230 -17.28 -5.94 -1.50
CA TRP A 230 -17.63 -6.51 -0.21
C TRP A 230 -18.87 -7.39 -0.32
N GLU A 231 -19.84 -6.98 -1.16
CA GLU A 231 -21.07 -7.71 -1.44
C GLU A 231 -20.77 -9.08 -2.08
N LYS A 232 -19.93 -9.10 -3.11
CA LYS A 232 -19.50 -10.36 -3.75
C LYS A 232 -18.76 -11.28 -2.78
N LEU A 233 -17.88 -10.71 -1.94
CA LEU A 233 -17.17 -11.50 -0.93
C LEU A 233 -18.13 -12.01 0.15
N SER A 234 -19.11 -11.21 0.60
CA SER A 234 -20.13 -11.62 1.56
C SER A 234 -20.85 -12.87 1.06
N VAL A 235 -21.39 -12.82 -0.13
CA VAL A 235 -22.14 -13.95 -0.75
C VAL A 235 -21.22 -15.16 -0.97
N ALA A 236 -20.06 -14.94 -1.61
CA ALA A 236 -19.18 -16.03 -2.00
C ALA A 236 -18.50 -16.73 -0.81
N LEU A 237 -18.20 -16.02 0.25
CA LEU A 237 -17.49 -16.55 1.42
C LEU A 237 -18.41 -16.87 2.59
N GLY A 238 -19.66 -16.40 2.57
CA GLY A 238 -20.61 -16.53 3.68
C GLY A 238 -20.23 -15.67 4.88
N ILE A 239 -19.59 -14.52 4.65
CA ILE A 239 -19.19 -13.59 5.71
C ILE A 239 -20.25 -12.49 5.81
N ASN A 240 -20.81 -12.32 7.01
CA ASN A 240 -21.71 -11.20 7.28
C ASN A 240 -20.86 -9.98 7.70
N PHE A 241 -20.84 -8.95 6.86
CA PHE A 241 -20.19 -7.69 7.18
C PHE A 241 -21.18 -6.74 7.88
N PRO A 242 -20.81 -6.14 9.02
CA PRO A 242 -21.66 -5.15 9.71
C PRO A 242 -22.05 -4.00 8.79
N ASP A 243 -23.26 -3.49 8.96
CA ASP A 243 -23.84 -2.35 8.21
C ASP A 243 -23.92 -2.54 6.68
N MET A 244 -23.82 -3.77 6.17
CA MET A 244 -24.32 -4.05 4.83
C MET A 244 -25.85 -4.07 4.92
N ALA A 245 -26.51 -3.28 4.07
CA ALA A 245 -27.95 -3.37 3.96
C ALA A 245 -28.32 -4.81 3.58
N ASN A 246 -29.13 -5.46 4.39
CA ASN A 246 -29.79 -6.69 3.99
C ASN A 246 -30.82 -6.27 2.94
N GLU A 247 -30.45 -6.29 1.66
CA GLU A 247 -31.37 -6.20 0.56
C GLU A 247 -32.07 -7.52 0.34
#